data_f3a404641e419517b011d00f47bf92de
#
_entry.id   f3a404641e419517b011d00f47bf92de
#
_cell.length_a   1.000
_cell.length_b   1.000
_cell.length_c   1.000
_cell.angle_alpha   90.00
_cell.angle_beta   90.00
_cell.angle_gamma   90.00
#
_symmetry.space_group_name_H-M   'P 1'
#
loop_
_entity.id
_entity.type
_entity.pdbx_description
1 polymer ?
#
loop_
_entity_poly.entity_id
_entity_poly.type
_entity_poly.pdbx_seq_one_letter_code
_entity_poly.pdbx_strand_id
1 'polypeptide(L)'
;REEPSAEDLDESLDASVICGNGASATVLAEANASECDHFLALTSRDYTNLVAASIAKSMGASKTVARVHAGVQREEWLFDFRAQFGIDYLFSTERLAAVELVKFVRNPEGLLVEEIARGRIELHQYKVSPESTAIGVPIYKLKLPDRVRVACIYRDGENHIPGGEDYLMAGDLVTLSGEPALLDQMVTTLDPRARRKKDLKAVIFGGGEYAFAVAQMLEAYGVQVRIMEKREQECRRLSALLQDSVII
;
A
#
# COMPACT_ATOMS: atom_id res chain seq x y z
N ARG A 1 8.49 25.27 16.07
CA ARG A 1 9.41 24.34 16.77
C ARG A 1 10.72 24.44 16.03
N GLU A 2 11.80 24.72 16.75
CA GLU A 2 13.16 24.67 16.18
C GLU A 2 13.46 23.23 15.79
N GLU A 3 14.13 23.04 14.65
CA GLU A 3 14.60 21.70 14.26
C GLU A 3 15.66 21.24 15.26
N PRO A 4 15.63 19.99 15.75
CA PRO A 4 16.62 19.49 16.70
C PRO A 4 18.02 19.54 16.06
N SER A 5 19.03 19.89 16.85
CA SER A 5 20.41 19.87 16.39
C SER A 5 20.90 18.43 16.17
N ALA A 6 22.01 18.24 15.45
CA ALA A 6 22.61 16.91 15.29
C ALA A 6 23.01 16.30 16.65
N GLU A 7 23.44 17.13 17.60
CA GLU A 7 23.80 16.74 18.95
C GLU A 7 22.56 16.25 19.74
N ASP A 8 21.41 16.95 19.62
CA ASP A 8 20.16 16.53 20.25
C ASP A 8 19.65 15.20 19.70
N LEU A 9 19.90 14.93 18.42
CA LEU A 9 19.52 13.66 17.79
C LEU A 9 20.44 12.52 18.22
N ASP A 10 21.74 12.75 18.31
CA ASP A 10 22.74 11.77 18.75
C ASP A 10 22.47 11.33 20.20
N GLU A 11 22.11 12.28 21.10
CA GLU A 11 21.74 11.98 22.46
C GLU A 11 20.39 11.26 22.62
N SER A 12 19.45 11.50 21.72
CA SER A 12 18.09 10.97 21.80
C SER A 12 17.90 9.62 21.11
N LEU A 13 18.79 9.27 20.18
CA LEU A 13 18.76 8.05 19.38
C LEU A 13 19.98 7.20 19.75
N ASP A 14 19.80 5.89 19.84
CA ASP A 14 20.93 4.95 19.94
C ASP A 14 21.55 4.76 18.53
N ALA A 15 22.05 5.89 17.96
CA ALA A 15 22.57 5.95 16.61
C ALA A 15 23.58 7.08 16.47
N SER A 16 24.65 6.86 15.72
CA SER A 16 25.62 7.92 15.39
C SER A 16 25.07 8.87 14.33
N VAL A 17 25.13 10.17 14.60
CA VAL A 17 24.61 11.22 13.70
C VAL A 17 25.78 11.95 13.05
N ILE A 18 25.86 11.93 11.71
CA ILE A 18 26.85 12.61 10.91
C ILE A 18 26.21 13.76 10.15
N CYS A 19 26.68 14.98 10.40
CA CYS A 19 26.17 16.16 9.73
C CYS A 19 26.93 16.42 8.43
N GLY A 20 26.21 16.41 7.29
CA GLY A 20 26.86 16.65 6.00
C GLY A 20 25.93 16.45 4.81
N ASN A 21 26.48 16.63 3.61
CA ASN A 21 25.76 16.35 2.37
C ASN A 21 25.75 14.83 2.10
N GLY A 22 24.60 14.20 2.26
CA GLY A 22 24.43 12.75 2.04
C GLY A 22 24.72 12.26 0.61
N ALA A 23 24.91 13.15 -0.37
CA ALA A 23 25.38 12.82 -1.71
C ALA A 23 26.89 13.04 -1.89
N SER A 24 27.64 13.28 -0.80
CA SER A 24 29.09 13.40 -0.82
C SER A 24 29.74 12.05 -0.49
N ALA A 25 30.64 11.57 -1.34
CA ALA A 25 31.36 10.32 -1.12
C ALA A 25 32.20 10.35 0.19
N THR A 26 32.71 11.54 0.57
CA THR A 26 33.46 11.70 1.84
C THR A 26 32.56 11.49 3.04
N VAL A 27 31.37 12.10 3.06
CA VAL A 27 30.39 11.95 4.14
C VAL A 27 29.87 10.50 4.22
N LEU A 28 29.64 9.89 3.06
CA LEU A 28 29.25 8.47 2.99
C LEU A 28 30.34 7.53 3.49
N ALA A 29 31.62 7.85 3.25
CA ALA A 29 32.73 7.09 3.79
C ALA A 29 32.84 7.24 5.32
N GLU A 30 32.66 8.44 5.86
CA GLU A 30 32.60 8.67 7.31
C GLU A 30 31.45 7.90 7.97
N ALA A 31 30.34 7.74 7.25
CA ALA A 31 29.18 6.95 7.69
C ALA A 31 29.35 5.44 7.49
N ASN A 32 30.51 4.95 7.06
CA ASN A 32 30.81 3.55 6.75
C ASN A 32 29.81 2.94 5.75
N ALA A 33 29.36 3.71 4.76
CA ALA A 33 28.38 3.25 3.77
C ALA A 33 28.85 2.03 2.97
N SER A 34 30.17 1.81 2.85
CA SER A 34 30.77 0.64 2.18
C SER A 34 30.54 -0.69 2.90
N GLU A 35 30.30 -0.66 4.20
CA GLU A 35 30.15 -1.86 5.03
C GLU A 35 28.70 -2.10 5.48
N CYS A 36 27.76 -1.24 5.07
CA CYS A 36 26.38 -1.37 5.51
C CYS A 36 25.60 -2.45 4.74
N ASP A 37 24.75 -3.17 5.46
CA ASP A 37 23.79 -4.12 4.86
C ASP A 37 22.72 -3.39 4.07
N HIS A 38 22.22 -2.25 4.60
CA HIS A 38 21.17 -1.47 3.99
C HIS A 38 21.49 0.04 4.04
N PHE A 39 21.56 0.66 2.89
CA PHE A 39 21.64 2.12 2.77
C PHE A 39 20.27 2.69 2.40
N LEU A 40 19.75 3.62 3.19
CA LEU A 40 18.43 4.20 3.03
C LEU A 40 18.53 5.70 2.73
N ALA A 41 18.25 6.12 1.50
CA ALA A 41 18.21 7.53 1.10
C ALA A 41 16.76 8.06 1.19
N LEU A 42 16.43 8.78 2.27
CA LEU A 42 15.07 9.15 2.64
C LEU A 42 14.83 10.66 2.73
N THR A 43 15.71 11.48 2.16
CA THR A 43 15.53 12.94 2.19
C THR A 43 14.32 13.39 1.37
N SER A 44 13.94 14.67 1.46
CA SER A 44 12.87 15.25 0.65
C SER A 44 13.28 15.56 -0.80
N ARG A 45 14.52 15.28 -1.19
CA ARG A 45 15.09 15.62 -2.50
C ARG A 45 15.35 14.37 -3.32
N ASP A 46 14.55 14.11 -4.33
CA ASP A 46 14.60 12.91 -5.17
C ASP A 46 15.97 12.62 -5.76
N TYR A 47 16.52 13.59 -6.48
CA TYR A 47 17.83 13.41 -7.14
C TYR A 47 18.99 13.28 -6.16
N THR A 48 18.89 13.91 -4.98
CA THR A 48 19.86 13.70 -3.90
C THR A 48 19.80 12.25 -3.40
N ASN A 49 18.60 11.70 -3.23
CA ASN A 49 18.40 10.31 -2.81
C ASN A 49 18.92 9.33 -3.87
N LEU A 50 18.65 9.58 -5.16
CA LEU A 50 19.15 8.75 -6.26
C LEU A 50 20.68 8.75 -6.31
N VAL A 51 21.31 9.94 -6.24
CA VAL A 51 22.78 10.08 -6.27
C VAL A 51 23.42 9.45 -5.04
N ALA A 52 22.90 9.72 -3.84
CA ALA A 52 23.42 9.15 -2.60
C ALA A 52 23.38 7.61 -2.60
N ALA A 53 22.23 7.04 -2.98
CA ALA A 53 22.07 5.59 -3.06
C ALA A 53 23.00 4.95 -4.12
N SER A 54 23.19 5.61 -5.27
CA SER A 54 24.09 5.14 -6.32
C SER A 54 25.56 5.17 -5.86
N ILE A 55 25.98 6.24 -5.19
CA ILE A 55 27.35 6.33 -4.65
C ILE A 55 27.56 5.25 -3.58
N ALA A 56 26.63 5.13 -2.63
CA ALA A 56 26.72 4.10 -1.57
C ALA A 56 26.79 2.69 -2.16
N LYS A 57 26.00 2.38 -3.18
CA LYS A 57 26.06 1.10 -3.90
C LYS A 57 27.41 0.87 -4.53
N SER A 58 27.97 1.87 -5.19
CA SER A 58 29.30 1.81 -5.82
C SER A 58 30.42 1.68 -4.81
N MET A 59 30.24 2.20 -3.59
CA MET A 59 31.19 2.05 -2.49
C MET A 59 31.17 0.66 -1.83
N GLY A 60 30.11 -0.12 -2.00
CA GLY A 60 30.01 -1.48 -1.46
C GLY A 60 28.77 -1.78 -0.62
N ALA A 61 27.84 -0.83 -0.43
CA ALA A 61 26.59 -1.10 0.29
C ALA A 61 25.87 -2.33 -0.28
N SER A 62 25.50 -3.29 0.57
CA SER A 62 24.87 -4.54 0.13
C SER A 62 23.54 -4.31 -0.55
N LYS A 63 22.68 -3.49 0.04
CA LYS A 63 21.37 -3.09 -0.49
C LYS A 63 21.19 -1.59 -0.39
N THR A 64 20.57 -1.01 -1.42
CA THR A 64 20.24 0.41 -1.45
C THR A 64 18.76 0.64 -1.70
N VAL A 65 18.20 1.56 -0.92
CA VAL A 65 16.80 1.98 -1.01
C VAL A 65 16.76 3.49 -1.19
N ALA A 66 16.03 3.98 -2.16
CA ALA A 66 15.84 5.41 -2.36
C ALA A 66 14.36 5.79 -2.41
N ARG A 67 14.02 6.84 -1.67
CA ARG A 67 12.70 7.48 -1.76
C ARG A 67 12.70 8.48 -2.91
N VAL A 68 11.65 8.45 -3.71
CA VAL A 68 11.34 9.48 -4.71
C VAL A 68 9.87 9.89 -4.60
N HIS A 69 9.52 11.08 -5.05
CA HIS A 69 8.12 11.46 -5.18
C HIS A 69 7.46 10.74 -6.36
N ALA A 70 6.14 10.62 -6.30
CA ALA A 70 5.35 9.94 -7.34
C ALA A 70 5.59 10.51 -8.75
N GLY A 71 6.00 11.78 -8.87
CA GLY A 71 6.39 12.41 -10.15
C GLY A 71 7.51 11.66 -10.85
N VAL A 72 8.63 11.45 -10.16
CA VAL A 72 9.80 10.72 -10.69
C VAL A 72 9.43 9.27 -11.01
N GLN A 73 8.67 8.63 -10.15
CA GLN A 73 8.24 7.25 -10.38
C GLN A 73 7.35 7.10 -11.63
N ARG A 74 6.57 8.11 -12.00
CA ARG A 74 5.80 8.12 -13.25
C ARG A 74 6.66 8.20 -14.51
N GLU A 75 7.91 8.63 -14.41
CA GLU A 75 8.87 8.70 -15.52
C GLU A 75 9.58 7.37 -15.80
N GLU A 76 9.38 6.34 -14.96
CA GLU A 76 10.04 5.02 -15.08
C GLU A 76 9.83 4.36 -16.47
N TRP A 77 8.71 4.64 -17.13
CA TRP A 77 8.46 4.15 -18.50
C TRP A 77 9.41 4.75 -19.55
N LEU A 78 9.95 5.94 -19.28
CA LEU A 78 10.89 6.66 -20.14
C LEU A 78 12.35 6.37 -19.74
N PHE A 79 12.61 6.27 -18.43
CA PHE A 79 13.95 6.11 -17.88
C PHE A 79 13.92 5.25 -16.63
N ASP A 80 14.56 4.09 -16.69
CA ASP A 80 14.67 3.19 -15.54
C ASP A 80 15.72 3.71 -14.55
N PHE A 81 15.27 4.60 -13.66
CA PHE A 81 16.13 5.18 -12.60
C PHE A 81 16.80 4.11 -11.75
N ARG A 82 16.10 3.03 -11.45
CA ARG A 82 16.59 1.93 -10.63
C ARG A 82 17.78 1.24 -11.28
N ALA A 83 17.63 0.83 -12.52
CA ALA A 83 18.70 0.16 -13.27
C ALA A 83 19.88 1.08 -13.53
N GLN A 84 19.62 2.34 -13.94
CA GLN A 84 20.68 3.29 -14.31
C GLN A 84 21.51 3.77 -13.13
N PHE A 85 20.89 3.93 -11.95
CA PHE A 85 21.59 4.31 -10.71
C PHE A 85 22.03 3.11 -9.86
N GLY A 86 21.78 1.87 -10.30
CA GLY A 86 22.14 0.66 -9.56
C GLY A 86 21.42 0.51 -8.21
N ILE A 87 20.21 1.05 -8.07
CA ILE A 87 19.44 1.06 -6.83
C ILE A 87 18.62 -0.24 -6.72
N ASP A 88 18.71 -0.93 -5.59
CA ASP A 88 17.99 -2.18 -5.39
C ASP A 88 16.48 -1.97 -5.24
N TYR A 89 16.06 -0.90 -4.54
CA TYR A 89 14.65 -0.60 -4.34
C TYR A 89 14.36 0.90 -4.39
N LEU A 90 13.39 1.28 -5.25
CA LEU A 90 12.90 2.64 -5.40
C LEU A 90 11.44 2.70 -5.00
N PHE A 91 11.03 3.66 -4.16
CA PHE A 91 9.65 3.78 -3.72
C PHE A 91 9.18 5.23 -3.58
N SER A 92 7.88 5.41 -3.60
CA SER A 92 7.19 6.67 -3.32
C SER A 92 6.28 6.51 -2.12
N THR A 93 6.38 7.44 -1.17
CA THR A 93 5.51 7.48 0.02
C THR A 93 4.05 7.68 -0.36
N GLU A 94 3.79 8.47 -1.40
CA GLU A 94 2.45 8.74 -1.92
C GLU A 94 1.80 7.46 -2.43
N ARG A 95 2.55 6.65 -3.17
CA ARG A 95 2.05 5.37 -3.69
C ARG A 95 1.84 4.34 -2.59
N LEU A 96 2.76 4.24 -1.63
CA LEU A 96 2.60 3.33 -0.50
C LEU A 96 1.36 3.69 0.33
N ALA A 97 1.19 4.98 0.67
CA ALA A 97 0.02 5.45 1.38
C ALA A 97 -1.28 5.22 0.58
N ALA A 98 -1.24 5.43 -0.75
CA ALA A 98 -2.40 5.18 -1.61
C ALA A 98 -2.81 3.70 -1.60
N VAL A 99 -1.85 2.76 -1.63
CA VAL A 99 -2.12 1.32 -1.51
C VAL A 99 -2.90 1.03 -0.23
N GLU A 100 -2.43 1.54 0.92
CA GLU A 100 -3.09 1.31 2.20
C GLU A 100 -4.49 1.96 2.26
N LEU A 101 -4.63 3.21 1.81
CA LEU A 101 -5.93 3.89 1.80
C LEU A 101 -6.96 3.19 0.89
N VAL A 102 -6.50 2.70 -0.26
CA VAL A 102 -7.37 1.99 -1.21
C VAL A 102 -7.89 0.68 -0.64
N LYS A 103 -7.10 -0.03 0.20
CA LYS A 103 -7.57 -1.23 0.91
C LYS A 103 -8.81 -0.94 1.75
N PHE A 104 -8.83 0.19 2.48
CA PHE A 104 -10.00 0.61 3.26
C PHE A 104 -11.23 0.91 2.39
N VAL A 105 -11.03 1.59 1.25
CA VAL A 105 -12.15 1.92 0.36
C VAL A 105 -12.71 0.67 -0.31
N ARG A 106 -11.84 -0.26 -0.70
CA ARG A 106 -12.24 -1.51 -1.36
C ARG A 106 -13.01 -2.45 -0.46
N ASN A 107 -12.66 -2.46 0.82
CA ASN A 107 -13.22 -3.39 1.78
C ASN A 107 -13.62 -2.67 3.07
N PRO A 108 -14.65 -1.79 3.01
CA PRO A 108 -15.08 -0.98 4.15
C PRO A 108 -15.60 -1.84 5.34
N GLU A 109 -16.09 -3.03 5.05
CA GLU A 109 -16.54 -4.01 6.06
C GLU A 109 -15.44 -5.02 6.41
N GLY A 110 -14.35 -5.05 5.65
CA GLY A 110 -13.22 -5.94 5.87
C GLY A 110 -12.28 -5.40 6.94
N LEU A 111 -11.92 -6.26 7.86
CA LEU A 111 -11.03 -5.92 8.98
C LEU A 111 -9.57 -6.03 8.62
N LEU A 112 -9.23 -6.82 7.61
CA LEU A 112 -7.88 -7.07 7.17
C LEU A 112 -7.85 -7.31 5.65
N VAL A 113 -6.87 -6.72 4.96
CA VAL A 113 -6.50 -7.06 3.59
C VAL A 113 -4.98 -7.15 3.53
N GLU A 114 -4.46 -8.36 3.34
CA GLU A 114 -3.02 -8.62 3.21
C GLU A 114 -2.71 -9.20 1.85
N GLU A 115 -1.67 -8.68 1.22
CA GLU A 115 -1.20 -9.13 -0.08
C GLU A 115 -0.07 -10.16 0.06
N ILE A 116 -0.20 -11.30 -0.62
CA ILE A 116 0.81 -12.34 -0.67
C ILE A 116 1.23 -12.56 -2.13
N ALA A 117 2.48 -12.97 -2.32
CA ALA A 117 3.03 -13.27 -3.65
C ALA A 117 2.89 -12.11 -4.66
N ARG A 118 3.17 -10.88 -4.22
CA ARG A 118 3.08 -9.63 -5.02
C ARG A 118 1.66 -9.35 -5.53
N GLY A 119 0.67 -9.46 -4.64
CA GLY A 119 -0.73 -9.16 -4.95
C GLY A 119 -1.45 -10.23 -5.80
N ARG A 120 -0.83 -11.40 -6.06
CA ARG A 120 -1.51 -12.51 -6.76
C ARG A 120 -2.49 -13.25 -5.88
N ILE A 121 -2.27 -13.25 -4.58
CA ILE A 121 -3.14 -13.81 -3.55
C ILE A 121 -3.35 -12.73 -2.50
N GLU A 122 -4.58 -12.55 -2.08
CA GLU A 122 -4.93 -11.68 -0.95
C GLU A 122 -5.57 -12.52 0.17
N LEU A 123 -5.41 -12.05 1.39
CA LEU A 123 -6.17 -12.50 2.56
C LEU A 123 -7.17 -11.40 2.92
N HIS A 124 -8.44 -11.71 2.85
CA HIS A 124 -9.50 -10.80 3.24
C HIS A 124 -10.22 -11.36 4.47
N GLN A 125 -10.38 -10.51 5.49
CA GLN A 125 -11.17 -10.87 6.67
C GLN A 125 -12.51 -10.15 6.64
N TYR A 126 -13.58 -10.91 6.81
CA TYR A 126 -14.97 -10.44 6.80
C TYR A 126 -15.69 -10.86 8.06
N LYS A 127 -16.59 -10.00 8.52
CA LYS A 127 -17.55 -10.38 9.55
C LYS A 127 -18.75 -11.05 8.91
N VAL A 128 -19.12 -12.24 9.41
CA VAL A 128 -20.30 -12.96 8.93
C VAL A 128 -21.55 -12.27 9.45
N SER A 129 -22.34 -11.70 8.55
CA SER A 129 -23.62 -11.05 8.85
C SER A 129 -24.64 -12.10 9.33
N PRO A 130 -25.54 -11.78 10.26
CA PRO A 130 -26.65 -12.65 10.64
C PRO A 130 -27.54 -13.05 9.46
N GLU A 131 -27.52 -12.29 8.36
CA GLU A 131 -28.30 -12.56 7.14
C GLU A 131 -27.51 -13.35 6.09
N SER A 132 -26.29 -13.77 6.42
CA SER A 132 -25.44 -14.51 5.50
C SER A 132 -26.06 -15.85 5.12
N THR A 133 -26.04 -16.14 3.84
CA THR A 133 -26.49 -17.44 3.31
C THR A 133 -25.49 -18.57 3.58
N ALA A 134 -24.30 -18.24 4.09
CA ALA A 134 -23.26 -19.20 4.43
C ALA A 134 -23.40 -19.79 5.84
N ILE A 135 -24.27 -19.21 6.69
CA ILE A 135 -24.45 -19.68 8.09
C ILE A 135 -24.96 -21.10 8.13
N GLY A 136 -24.33 -21.96 8.95
CA GLY A 136 -24.71 -23.35 9.17
C GLY A 136 -24.48 -24.27 7.97
N VAL A 137 -23.92 -23.77 6.87
CA VAL A 137 -23.56 -24.57 5.71
C VAL A 137 -22.13 -25.09 5.90
N PRO A 138 -21.89 -26.42 5.83
CA PRO A 138 -20.54 -26.96 5.87
C PRO A 138 -19.65 -26.35 4.79
N ILE A 139 -18.40 -26.06 5.13
CA ILE A 139 -17.47 -25.34 4.24
C ILE A 139 -17.31 -26.04 2.90
N TYR A 140 -17.28 -27.38 2.88
CA TYR A 140 -17.20 -28.14 1.62
C TYR A 140 -18.43 -27.99 0.73
N LYS A 141 -19.57 -27.52 1.27
CA LYS A 141 -20.80 -27.24 0.52
C LYS A 141 -20.96 -25.78 0.15
N LEU A 142 -20.11 -24.88 0.70
CA LEU A 142 -20.09 -23.49 0.29
C LEU A 142 -19.65 -23.43 -1.17
N LYS A 143 -20.38 -22.68 -1.98
CA LYS A 143 -20.03 -22.44 -3.39
C LYS A 143 -18.87 -21.46 -3.48
N LEU A 144 -17.71 -21.85 -2.92
CA LEU A 144 -16.49 -21.07 -3.06
C LEU A 144 -15.93 -21.21 -4.48
N PRO A 145 -15.44 -20.13 -5.10
CA PRO A 145 -14.68 -20.24 -6.34
C PRO A 145 -13.47 -21.18 -6.14
N ASP A 146 -13.05 -21.91 -7.18
CA ASP A 146 -12.00 -22.95 -7.10
C ASP A 146 -10.70 -22.49 -6.44
N ARG A 147 -10.38 -21.20 -6.54
CA ARG A 147 -9.15 -20.60 -6.00
C ARG A 147 -9.37 -19.77 -4.74
N VAL A 148 -10.51 -19.95 -4.07
CA VAL A 148 -10.81 -19.32 -2.78
C VAL A 148 -10.87 -20.39 -1.70
N ARG A 149 -10.28 -20.10 -0.54
CA ARG A 149 -10.30 -20.99 0.63
C ARG A 149 -10.64 -20.19 1.88
N VAL A 150 -11.33 -20.84 2.81
CA VAL A 150 -11.46 -20.35 4.19
C VAL A 150 -10.17 -20.70 4.90
N ALA A 151 -9.36 -19.70 5.20
CA ALA A 151 -8.05 -19.86 5.82
C ALA A 151 -8.15 -19.93 7.35
N CYS A 152 -9.05 -19.13 7.95
CA CYS A 152 -9.21 -19.05 9.40
C CYS A 152 -10.62 -18.54 9.75
N ILE A 153 -11.13 -19.00 10.87
CA ILE A 153 -12.32 -18.47 11.54
C ILE A 153 -11.89 -17.99 12.93
N TYR A 154 -12.16 -16.73 13.24
CA TYR A 154 -12.04 -16.21 14.59
C TYR A 154 -13.43 -16.15 15.22
N ARG A 155 -13.61 -16.88 16.31
CA ARG A 155 -14.87 -17.04 17.06
C ARG A 155 -14.57 -17.04 18.54
N ASP A 156 -15.34 -16.29 19.32
CA ASP A 156 -15.28 -16.29 20.80
C ASP A 156 -13.87 -16.06 21.38
N GLY A 157 -13.04 -15.26 20.69
CA GLY A 157 -11.68 -14.93 21.15
C GLY A 157 -10.60 -15.89 20.64
N GLU A 158 -10.95 -16.95 19.90
CA GLU A 158 -10.03 -17.97 19.43
C GLU A 158 -9.95 -18.05 17.89
N ASN A 159 -8.76 -18.33 17.39
CA ASN A 159 -8.54 -18.62 15.98
C ASN A 159 -8.66 -20.13 15.72
N HIS A 160 -9.42 -20.48 14.71
CA HIS A 160 -9.65 -21.84 14.28
C HIS A 160 -9.35 -22.00 12.78
N ILE A 161 -8.54 -23.00 12.43
CA ILE A 161 -8.34 -23.40 11.02
C ILE A 161 -9.40 -24.43 10.68
N PRO A 162 -10.39 -24.10 9.84
CA PRO A 162 -11.53 -24.96 9.66
C PRO A 162 -11.25 -26.13 8.72
N GLY A 163 -11.86 -27.26 9.02
CA GLY A 163 -12.01 -28.39 8.11
C GLY A 163 -13.27 -28.27 7.23
N GLY A 164 -13.45 -29.23 6.32
CA GLY A 164 -14.59 -29.21 5.39
C GLY A 164 -15.95 -29.28 6.09
N GLU A 165 -16.07 -30.03 7.17
CA GLU A 165 -17.32 -30.20 7.93
C GLU A 165 -17.67 -29.02 8.85
N ASP A 166 -16.73 -28.12 9.09
CA ASP A 166 -16.98 -26.94 9.87
C ASP A 166 -17.92 -25.97 9.14
N TYR A 167 -18.56 -25.07 9.88
CA TYR A 167 -19.53 -24.11 9.36
C TYR A 167 -19.33 -22.73 9.98
N LEU A 168 -19.80 -21.72 9.26
CA LEU A 168 -19.79 -20.34 9.70
C LEU A 168 -21.00 -20.03 10.58
N MET A 169 -20.80 -19.15 11.56
CA MET A 169 -21.83 -18.60 12.43
C MET A 169 -21.92 -17.09 12.29
N ALA A 170 -23.06 -16.53 12.65
CA ALA A 170 -23.22 -15.08 12.70
C ALA A 170 -22.24 -14.47 13.70
N GLY A 171 -21.52 -13.42 13.25
CA GLY A 171 -20.54 -12.73 14.09
C GLY A 171 -19.11 -13.27 13.96
N ASP A 172 -18.89 -14.43 13.34
CA ASP A 172 -17.54 -14.91 13.04
C ASP A 172 -16.75 -13.89 12.22
N LEU A 173 -15.45 -13.80 12.48
CA LEU A 173 -14.52 -13.15 11.56
C LEU A 173 -13.86 -14.23 10.71
N VAL A 174 -14.26 -14.30 9.44
CA VAL A 174 -13.74 -15.31 8.51
C VAL A 174 -12.65 -14.70 7.63
N THR A 175 -11.49 -15.34 7.61
CA THR A 175 -10.40 -14.99 6.71
C THR A 175 -10.46 -15.87 5.48
N LEU A 176 -10.68 -15.28 4.33
CA LEU A 176 -10.61 -15.93 3.02
C LEU A 176 -9.26 -15.66 2.37
N SER A 177 -8.71 -16.67 1.70
CA SER A 177 -7.52 -16.53 0.85
C SER A 177 -7.88 -16.84 -0.60
N GLY A 178 -7.35 -16.04 -1.54
CA GLY A 178 -7.61 -16.29 -2.97
C GLY A 178 -7.17 -15.14 -3.86
N GLU A 179 -7.52 -15.26 -5.14
CA GLU A 179 -7.32 -14.18 -6.10
C GLU A 179 -8.25 -12.99 -5.76
N PRO A 180 -7.77 -11.72 -5.81
CA PRO A 180 -8.55 -10.56 -5.42
C PRO A 180 -9.94 -10.47 -6.05
N ALA A 181 -10.02 -10.70 -7.37
CA ALA A 181 -11.28 -10.64 -8.11
C ALA A 181 -12.31 -11.71 -7.69
N LEU A 182 -11.85 -12.85 -7.18
CA LEU A 182 -12.71 -13.93 -6.71
C LEU A 182 -13.16 -13.69 -5.26
N LEU A 183 -12.31 -13.09 -4.43
CA LEU A 183 -12.66 -12.69 -3.07
C LEU A 183 -13.77 -11.65 -3.06
N ASP A 184 -13.73 -10.67 -3.97
CA ASP A 184 -14.79 -9.67 -4.13
C ASP A 184 -16.19 -10.29 -4.38
N GLN A 185 -16.27 -11.48 -4.97
CA GLN A 185 -17.53 -12.18 -5.20
C GLN A 185 -18.12 -12.78 -3.91
N MET A 186 -17.26 -13.06 -2.92
CA MET A 186 -17.69 -13.66 -1.66
C MET A 186 -18.34 -12.66 -0.69
N VAL A 187 -18.08 -11.36 -0.88
CA VAL A 187 -18.59 -10.31 0.00
C VAL A 187 -20.09 -10.40 0.19
N THR A 188 -20.86 -10.50 -0.88
CA THR A 188 -22.33 -10.58 -0.82
C THR A 188 -22.86 -11.90 -0.28
N THR A 189 -22.06 -12.95 -0.27
CA THR A 189 -22.42 -14.25 0.35
C THR A 189 -22.27 -14.16 1.87
N LEU A 190 -21.21 -13.50 2.35
CA LEU A 190 -20.93 -13.34 3.77
C LEU A 190 -21.75 -12.21 4.40
N ASP A 191 -21.96 -11.13 3.65
CA ASP A 191 -22.85 -10.04 4.01
C ASP A 191 -23.70 -9.58 2.81
N PRO A 192 -24.97 -9.99 2.75
CA PRO A 192 -25.88 -9.57 1.67
C PRO A 192 -26.14 -8.06 1.58
N ARG A 193 -25.86 -7.31 2.66
CA ARG A 193 -26.02 -5.85 2.68
C ARG A 193 -24.74 -5.13 2.22
N ALA A 194 -23.61 -5.83 2.11
CA ALA A 194 -22.36 -5.24 1.69
C ALA A 194 -22.51 -4.61 0.30
N ARG A 195 -21.96 -3.42 0.15
CA ARG A 195 -21.98 -2.70 -1.13
C ARG A 195 -21.11 -3.43 -2.15
N ARG A 196 -21.63 -3.58 -3.35
CA ARG A 196 -20.82 -4.08 -4.47
C ARG A 196 -19.78 -3.05 -4.86
N LYS A 197 -18.64 -3.49 -5.33
CA LYS A 197 -17.51 -2.66 -5.78
C LYS A 197 -17.95 -1.50 -6.70
N LYS A 198 -18.82 -1.77 -7.66
CA LYS A 198 -19.35 -0.77 -8.61
C LYS A 198 -20.24 0.31 -7.99
N ASP A 199 -20.72 0.09 -6.76
CA ASP A 199 -21.59 1.01 -6.03
C ASP A 199 -20.79 1.87 -5.04
N LEU A 200 -19.48 1.64 -4.95
CA LEU A 200 -18.59 2.40 -4.08
C LEU A 200 -18.35 3.80 -4.68
N LYS A 201 -18.40 4.79 -3.80
CA LYS A 201 -18.13 6.20 -4.15
C LYS A 201 -17.13 6.76 -3.15
N ALA A 202 -16.14 7.45 -3.65
CA ALA A 202 -15.14 8.12 -2.84
C ALA A 202 -15.13 9.63 -3.14
N VAL A 203 -15.01 10.43 -2.09
CA VAL A 203 -14.73 11.87 -2.21
C VAL A 203 -13.36 12.11 -1.58
N ILE A 204 -12.47 12.71 -2.36
CA ILE A 204 -11.12 13.06 -1.93
C ILE A 204 -11.07 14.58 -1.77
N PHE A 205 -10.65 15.05 -0.59
CA PHE A 205 -10.46 16.47 -0.32
C PHE A 205 -8.99 16.83 -0.44
N GLY A 206 -8.68 17.69 -1.44
CA GLY A 206 -7.31 18.06 -1.85
C GLY A 206 -6.86 17.32 -3.11
N GLY A 207 -6.12 18.00 -3.99
CA GLY A 207 -5.68 17.50 -5.30
C GLY A 207 -4.17 17.25 -5.42
N GLY A 208 -3.46 17.02 -4.31
CA GLY A 208 -2.02 16.77 -4.32
C GLY A 208 -1.67 15.37 -4.83
N GLU A 209 -0.38 15.02 -4.75
CA GLU A 209 0.14 13.74 -5.26
C GLU A 209 -0.47 12.51 -4.57
N TYR A 210 -0.77 12.58 -3.28
CA TYR A 210 -1.49 11.51 -2.56
C TYR A 210 -2.90 11.30 -3.14
N ALA A 211 -3.64 12.40 -3.36
CA ALA A 211 -4.97 12.35 -3.94
C ALA A 211 -4.96 11.75 -5.34
N PHE A 212 -3.99 12.15 -6.17
CA PHE A 212 -3.78 11.59 -7.49
C PHE A 212 -3.53 10.08 -7.44
N ALA A 213 -2.58 9.64 -6.60
CA ALA A 213 -2.24 8.22 -6.48
C ALA A 213 -3.43 7.37 -6.00
N VAL A 214 -4.18 7.86 -5.01
CA VAL A 214 -5.40 7.20 -4.52
C VAL A 214 -6.48 7.15 -5.61
N ALA A 215 -6.75 8.28 -6.28
CA ALA A 215 -7.77 8.36 -7.32
C ALA A 215 -7.46 7.41 -8.48
N GLN A 216 -6.22 7.41 -8.97
CA GLN A 216 -5.78 6.52 -10.06
C GLN A 216 -5.98 5.04 -9.71
N MET A 217 -5.64 4.64 -8.48
CA MET A 217 -5.88 3.28 -8.03
C MET A 217 -7.37 2.96 -7.90
N LEU A 218 -8.16 3.88 -7.34
CA LEU A 218 -9.60 3.68 -7.19
C LEU A 218 -10.32 3.58 -8.55
N GLU A 219 -9.92 4.39 -9.54
CA GLU A 219 -10.43 4.27 -10.92
C GLU A 219 -10.15 2.88 -11.50
N ALA A 220 -8.93 2.38 -11.33
CA ALA A 220 -8.55 1.03 -11.80
C ALA A 220 -9.40 -0.07 -11.14
N TYR A 221 -9.93 0.18 -9.94
CA TYR A 221 -10.87 -0.70 -9.25
C TYR A 221 -12.34 -0.45 -9.60
N GLY A 222 -12.66 0.54 -10.44
CA GLY A 222 -14.02 0.88 -10.85
C GLY A 222 -14.82 1.62 -9.77
N VAL A 223 -14.16 2.26 -8.82
CA VAL A 223 -14.79 3.12 -7.80
C VAL A 223 -15.06 4.50 -8.41
N GLN A 224 -16.25 5.05 -8.17
CA GLN A 224 -16.57 6.41 -8.59
C GLN A 224 -15.88 7.43 -7.69
N VAL A 225 -14.96 8.23 -8.25
CA VAL A 225 -14.16 9.19 -7.49
C VAL A 225 -14.57 10.62 -7.80
N ARG A 226 -14.64 11.44 -6.76
CA ARG A 226 -14.74 12.91 -6.86
C ARG A 226 -13.60 13.53 -6.09
N ILE A 227 -12.92 14.53 -6.69
CA ILE A 227 -11.83 15.26 -6.06
C ILE A 227 -12.23 16.71 -5.91
N MET A 228 -12.10 17.25 -4.70
CA MET A 228 -12.31 18.65 -4.40
C MET A 228 -10.96 19.35 -4.26
N GLU A 229 -10.62 20.25 -5.18
CA GLU A 229 -9.36 21.00 -5.18
C GLU A 229 -9.63 22.47 -5.54
N LYS A 230 -9.07 23.38 -4.74
CA LYS A 230 -9.28 24.83 -4.91
C LYS A 230 -8.34 25.47 -5.94
N ARG A 231 -7.21 24.84 -6.24
CA ARG A 231 -6.18 25.38 -7.15
C ARG A 231 -6.51 24.96 -8.58
N GLU A 232 -6.87 25.92 -9.41
CA GLU A 232 -7.27 25.64 -10.80
C GLU A 232 -6.20 24.88 -11.61
N GLN A 233 -4.91 25.20 -11.38
CA GLN A 233 -3.81 24.50 -12.03
C GLN A 233 -3.78 23.01 -11.71
N GLU A 234 -4.00 22.65 -10.44
CA GLU A 234 -4.08 21.25 -10.02
C GLU A 234 -5.33 20.56 -10.56
N CYS A 235 -6.46 21.26 -10.60
CA CYS A 235 -7.67 20.73 -11.23
C CYS A 235 -7.42 20.36 -12.70
N ARG A 236 -6.78 21.25 -13.47
CA ARG A 236 -6.41 20.98 -14.87
C ARG A 236 -5.45 19.81 -15.01
N ARG A 237 -4.43 19.73 -14.13
CA ARG A 237 -3.47 18.61 -14.09
C ARG A 237 -4.17 17.28 -13.85
N LEU A 238 -5.02 17.22 -12.83
CA LEU A 238 -5.76 16.00 -12.47
C LEU A 238 -6.70 15.57 -13.58
N SER A 239 -7.45 16.51 -14.18
CA SER A 239 -8.36 16.24 -15.31
C SER A 239 -7.63 15.72 -16.56
N ALA A 240 -6.35 16.05 -16.74
CA ALA A 240 -5.56 15.54 -17.85
C ALA A 240 -5.00 14.12 -17.59
N LEU A 241 -4.86 13.72 -16.33
CA LEU A 241 -4.20 12.47 -15.92
C LEU A 241 -5.17 11.37 -15.46
N LEU A 242 -6.35 11.75 -14.97
CA LEU A 242 -7.40 10.83 -14.51
C LEU A 242 -8.47 10.69 -15.60
N GLN A 243 -9.05 9.50 -15.72
CA GLN A 243 -9.98 9.18 -16.82
C GLN A 243 -11.44 9.30 -16.39
N ASP A 244 -11.79 8.84 -15.21
CA ASP A 244 -13.15 8.67 -14.72
C ASP A 244 -13.50 9.54 -13.52
N SER A 245 -12.51 10.22 -12.92
CA SER A 245 -12.70 11.06 -11.74
C SER A 245 -13.33 12.41 -12.08
N VAL A 246 -14.28 12.84 -11.28
CA VAL A 246 -14.87 14.19 -11.38
C VAL A 246 -14.04 15.14 -10.50
N ILE A 247 -13.48 16.20 -11.10
CA ILE A 247 -12.72 17.24 -10.41
C ILE A 247 -13.61 18.46 -10.19
N ILE A 248 -13.70 18.96 -8.96
CA ILE A 248 -14.57 20.08 -8.54
C ILE A 248 -13.74 21.12 -7.80
#